data_bed29c87043f2d692fec690b055f7f3b
#
_entry.id   bed29c87043f2d692fec690b055f7f3b
#
_cell.length_a   1.000
_cell.length_b   1.000
_cell.length_c   1.000
_cell.angle_alpha   90.00
_cell.angle_beta   90.00
_cell.angle_gamma   90.00
#
_symmetry.space_group_name_H-M   'P 1'
#
loop_
_entity.id
_entity.type
_entity.pdbx_description
1 polymer ?
#
loop_
_entity_poly.entity_id
_entity_poly.type
_entity_poly.pdbx_seq_one_letter_code
_entity_poly.pdbx_strand_id
1 'polypeptide(L)'
;MDTRLLCCAVICLLGAGLSNAGVMQNPRHLVRRRGQEARLRCSPMKGHSHVYWYRQLPEEGLKFMVYLQKENIIDESGMPKERFSAEFPKEGPSILRIQQVVRGDSAAYFCASSPRTGRGGNTIYFGEGSWLTVVEDLNKVFPPEVAVFEPSEAEISHTQKATLVCLATGFFPDHVELSWWVNGKEVHSGVSTDPQPLKEQPALNDSRYCLSSRLRVSATFWQNPRNHFRCQVQFYGLSENDEWTQDRAKPVTQIVSAEAWGRADCGFTSVSYQQGVLSATILYEILLGKATLYAVLVSALVLMAMVKRKDF
;
A
#
# COMPACT_ATOMS: atom_id res chain seq x y z
N MET A 1 26.58 -39.73 6.35
CA MET A 1 25.41 -38.83 6.43
C MET A 1 24.19 -39.69 6.21
N ASP A 2 23.40 -39.90 7.25
CA ASP A 2 22.32 -40.90 7.26
C ASP A 2 21.17 -40.47 6.34
N THR A 3 20.85 -41.32 5.37
CA THR A 3 19.72 -41.22 4.47
C THR A 3 18.36 -41.08 5.18
N ARG A 4 18.27 -41.48 6.43
CA ARG A 4 17.08 -41.34 7.29
C ARG A 4 16.83 -39.89 7.72
N LEU A 5 17.88 -39.10 7.96
CA LEU A 5 17.79 -37.69 8.29
C LEU A 5 17.35 -36.84 7.08
N LEU A 6 17.81 -37.21 5.86
CA LEU A 6 17.37 -36.53 4.63
C LEU A 6 15.91 -36.82 4.31
N CYS A 7 15.41 -38.05 4.51
CA CYS A 7 13.98 -38.37 4.34
C CYS A 7 13.07 -37.63 5.32
N CYS A 8 13.46 -37.49 6.59
CA CYS A 8 12.69 -36.71 7.56
C CYS A 8 12.66 -35.22 7.24
N ALA A 9 13.77 -34.66 6.76
CA ALA A 9 13.81 -33.24 6.34
C ALA A 9 12.95 -32.96 5.09
N VAL A 10 12.94 -33.86 4.11
CA VAL A 10 12.10 -33.75 2.91
C VAL A 10 10.62 -33.93 3.24
N ILE A 11 10.24 -34.84 4.15
CA ILE A 11 8.86 -35.02 4.58
C ILE A 11 8.37 -33.82 5.40
N CYS A 12 9.22 -33.20 6.21
CA CYS A 12 8.87 -31.95 6.91
C CYS A 12 8.71 -30.75 5.96
N LEU A 13 9.45 -30.70 4.84
CA LEU A 13 9.32 -29.65 3.84
C LEU A 13 8.10 -29.82 2.92
N LEU A 14 7.63 -31.06 2.73
CA LEU A 14 6.42 -31.34 1.95
C LEU A 14 5.14 -31.29 2.78
N GLY A 15 5.23 -31.23 4.10
CA GLY A 15 4.11 -31.16 5.05
C GLY A 15 3.66 -29.73 5.42
N ALA A 16 4.36 -28.69 4.95
CA ALA A 16 3.92 -27.29 5.12
C ALA A 16 2.95 -26.88 4.01
N GLY A 17 1.92 -27.69 3.75
CA GLY A 17 0.70 -27.18 3.14
C GLY A 17 0.13 -26.15 4.10
N LEU A 18 0.06 -24.90 3.67
CA LEU A 18 -0.70 -23.83 4.33
C LEU A 18 -2.12 -24.35 4.55
N SER A 19 -2.36 -24.94 5.71
CA SER A 19 -3.71 -25.22 6.17
C SER A 19 -4.35 -23.86 6.38
N ASN A 20 -5.27 -23.47 5.47
CA ASN A 20 -6.14 -22.33 5.66
C ASN A 20 -6.86 -22.52 7.01
N ALA A 21 -6.32 -21.96 8.05
CA ALA A 21 -6.79 -22.12 9.43
C ALA A 21 -8.00 -21.22 9.73
N GLY A 22 -8.56 -20.53 8.71
CA GLY A 22 -9.62 -19.55 8.87
C GLY A 22 -10.80 -19.76 7.91
N VAL A 23 -11.84 -18.96 8.11
CA VAL A 23 -12.97 -18.82 7.19
C VAL A 23 -12.52 -17.98 6.00
N MET A 24 -12.68 -18.50 4.78
CA MET A 24 -12.24 -17.80 3.56
C MET A 24 -13.44 -17.25 2.79
N GLN A 25 -13.37 -15.98 2.40
CA GLN A 25 -14.36 -15.33 1.56
C GLN A 25 -13.78 -14.94 0.20
N ASN A 26 -14.56 -15.14 -0.86
CA ASN A 26 -14.18 -14.82 -2.24
C ASN A 26 -15.41 -14.36 -3.04
N PRO A 27 -15.32 -13.25 -3.79
CA PRO A 27 -14.18 -12.35 -3.86
C PRO A 27 -14.06 -11.48 -2.59
N ARG A 28 -12.85 -10.93 -2.34
CA ARG A 28 -12.64 -9.97 -1.25
C ARG A 28 -13.28 -8.62 -1.57
N HIS A 29 -13.19 -8.19 -2.82
CA HIS A 29 -13.82 -6.99 -3.33
C HIS A 29 -14.59 -7.30 -4.61
N LEU A 30 -15.74 -6.68 -4.77
CA LEU A 30 -16.62 -6.89 -5.91
C LEU A 30 -17.25 -5.57 -6.35
N VAL A 31 -17.07 -5.21 -7.61
CA VAL A 31 -17.76 -4.08 -8.24
C VAL A 31 -18.86 -4.63 -9.15
N ARG A 32 -20.06 -4.07 -9.07
CA ARG A 32 -21.19 -4.45 -9.92
C ARG A 32 -21.94 -3.22 -10.40
N ARG A 33 -22.39 -3.26 -11.65
CA ARG A 33 -23.35 -2.30 -12.15
C ARG A 33 -24.75 -2.63 -11.60
N ARG A 34 -25.53 -1.61 -11.31
CA ARG A 34 -26.94 -1.76 -10.94
C ARG A 34 -27.66 -2.72 -11.89
N GLY A 35 -28.46 -3.60 -11.34
CA GLY A 35 -29.21 -4.61 -12.07
C GLY A 35 -28.44 -5.92 -12.36
N GLN A 36 -27.12 -5.96 -12.17
CA GLN A 36 -26.34 -7.20 -12.27
C GLN A 36 -26.57 -8.13 -11.07
N GLU A 37 -26.03 -9.33 -11.14
CA GLU A 37 -25.98 -10.28 -10.03
C GLU A 37 -24.65 -10.18 -9.27
N ALA A 38 -24.70 -10.24 -7.95
CA ALA A 38 -23.52 -10.41 -7.11
C ALA A 38 -23.56 -11.79 -6.44
N ARG A 39 -22.39 -12.47 -6.42
CA ARG A 39 -22.20 -13.77 -5.77
C ARG A 39 -20.99 -13.69 -4.85
N LEU A 40 -21.22 -13.96 -3.57
CA LEU A 40 -20.19 -14.02 -2.54
C LEU A 40 -20.08 -15.46 -2.05
N ARG A 41 -18.86 -15.97 -1.99
CA ARG A 41 -18.56 -17.35 -1.57
C ARG A 41 -17.88 -17.34 -0.22
N CYS A 42 -18.25 -18.28 0.62
CA CYS A 42 -17.65 -18.50 1.94
C CYS A 42 -17.26 -19.96 2.09
N SER A 43 -15.97 -20.21 2.21
CA SER A 43 -15.45 -21.54 2.56
C SER A 43 -15.28 -21.59 4.09
N PRO A 44 -16.12 -22.36 4.79
CA PRO A 44 -16.00 -22.52 6.24
C PRO A 44 -14.70 -23.24 6.60
N MET A 45 -14.30 -23.14 7.86
CA MET A 45 -13.19 -23.95 8.38
C MET A 45 -13.47 -25.43 8.24
N LYS A 46 -12.41 -26.22 8.08
CA LYS A 46 -12.53 -27.67 7.93
C LYS A 46 -13.29 -28.28 9.12
N GLY A 47 -14.33 -29.08 8.81
CA GLY A 47 -15.18 -29.71 9.81
C GLY A 47 -16.35 -28.84 10.33
N HIS A 48 -16.42 -27.57 9.96
CA HIS A 48 -17.56 -26.72 10.31
C HIS A 48 -18.76 -27.02 9.41
N SER A 49 -19.93 -27.13 10.01
CA SER A 49 -21.20 -27.42 9.32
C SER A 49 -22.22 -26.29 9.42
N HIS A 50 -21.88 -25.23 10.12
CA HIS A 50 -22.73 -24.08 10.38
C HIS A 50 -22.09 -22.84 9.75
N VAL A 51 -22.87 -22.07 8.97
CA VAL A 51 -22.45 -20.84 8.31
C VAL A 51 -23.45 -19.73 8.62
N TYR A 52 -22.92 -18.55 8.89
CA TYR A 52 -23.68 -17.36 9.20
C TYR A 52 -23.25 -16.24 8.25
N TRP A 53 -24.20 -15.51 7.69
CA TRP A 53 -23.94 -14.32 6.91
C TRP A 53 -24.43 -13.08 7.62
N TYR A 54 -23.61 -12.03 7.59
CA TYR A 54 -23.87 -10.73 8.16
C TYR A 54 -23.61 -9.66 7.11
N ARG A 55 -24.28 -8.51 7.24
CA ARG A 55 -24.07 -7.32 6.43
C ARG A 55 -23.74 -6.14 7.32
N GLN A 56 -22.78 -5.32 6.89
CA GLN A 56 -22.44 -4.05 7.53
C GLN A 56 -22.52 -2.94 6.48
N LEU A 57 -23.48 -2.05 6.63
CA LEU A 57 -23.57 -0.80 5.86
C LEU A 57 -22.58 0.23 6.41
N PRO A 58 -22.14 1.22 5.59
CA PRO A 58 -21.33 2.33 6.07
C PRO A 58 -21.96 2.97 7.32
N GLU A 59 -21.14 3.23 8.33
CA GLU A 59 -21.55 3.85 9.61
C GLU A 59 -22.58 3.05 10.44
N GLU A 60 -22.90 1.84 10.04
CA GLU A 60 -23.79 0.95 10.78
C GLU A 60 -23.04 -0.21 11.45
N GLY A 61 -23.69 -0.81 12.46
CA GLY A 61 -23.22 -2.05 13.08
C GLY A 61 -23.44 -3.28 12.19
N LEU A 62 -22.85 -4.39 12.60
CA LEU A 62 -23.02 -5.67 11.95
C LEU A 62 -24.47 -6.18 12.13
N LYS A 63 -25.17 -6.47 11.04
CA LYS A 63 -26.54 -6.98 11.02
C LYS A 63 -26.55 -8.43 10.54
N PHE A 64 -27.22 -9.30 11.31
CA PHE A 64 -27.46 -10.68 10.93
C PHE A 64 -28.32 -10.75 9.67
N MET A 65 -28.05 -11.71 8.80
CA MET A 65 -28.83 -11.98 7.58
C MET A 65 -29.42 -13.38 7.58
N VAL A 66 -28.59 -14.41 7.58
CA VAL A 66 -29.03 -15.81 7.43
C VAL A 66 -28.09 -16.75 8.17
N TYR A 67 -28.65 -17.81 8.72
CA TYR A 67 -27.94 -18.94 9.31
C TYR A 67 -28.31 -20.23 8.58
N LEU A 68 -27.28 -20.94 8.14
CA LEU A 68 -27.39 -22.20 7.42
C LEU A 68 -26.68 -23.33 8.17
N GLN A 69 -27.32 -24.47 8.20
CA GLN A 69 -26.72 -25.72 8.64
C GLN A 69 -26.70 -26.70 7.47
N LYS A 70 -25.55 -26.80 6.79
CA LYS A 70 -25.51 -27.55 5.51
C LYS A 70 -26.63 -27.09 4.57
N GLU A 71 -27.30 -27.98 3.90
CA GLU A 71 -28.37 -27.69 2.93
C GLU A 71 -29.62 -27.01 3.52
N ASN A 72 -29.69 -26.87 4.84
CA ASN A 72 -30.85 -26.32 5.51
C ASN A 72 -30.67 -24.87 5.90
N ILE A 73 -31.60 -24.02 5.55
CA ILE A 73 -31.71 -22.66 6.09
C ILE A 73 -32.44 -22.79 7.44
N ILE A 74 -31.76 -22.38 8.50
CA ILE A 74 -32.30 -22.46 9.87
C ILE A 74 -32.97 -21.17 10.28
N ASP A 75 -32.36 -20.03 9.91
CA ASP A 75 -32.89 -18.70 10.17
C ASP A 75 -32.51 -17.76 9.03
N GLU A 76 -33.47 -17.08 8.44
CA GLU A 76 -33.29 -16.08 7.38
C GLU A 76 -34.01 -14.75 7.72
N SER A 77 -34.33 -14.53 9.01
CA SER A 77 -35.13 -13.40 9.46
C SER A 77 -34.53 -12.03 9.14
N GLY A 78 -33.19 -11.95 9.02
CA GLY A 78 -32.48 -10.72 8.67
C GLY A 78 -32.22 -10.50 7.19
N MET A 79 -32.64 -11.44 6.30
CA MET A 79 -32.36 -11.40 4.88
C MET A 79 -33.58 -10.92 4.07
N PRO A 80 -33.44 -9.86 3.24
CA PRO A 80 -34.49 -9.45 2.31
C PRO A 80 -34.70 -10.52 1.23
N LYS A 81 -35.84 -11.24 1.29
CA LYS A 81 -36.12 -12.45 0.46
C LYS A 81 -36.28 -12.17 -1.04
N GLU A 82 -36.68 -10.96 -1.40
CA GLU A 82 -37.02 -10.64 -2.80
C GLU A 82 -35.82 -10.75 -3.76
N ARG A 83 -34.62 -10.38 -3.30
CA ARG A 83 -33.42 -10.33 -4.13
C ARG A 83 -32.24 -11.12 -3.57
N PHE A 84 -32.29 -11.51 -2.31
CA PHE A 84 -31.24 -12.23 -1.63
C PHE A 84 -31.60 -13.72 -1.50
N SER A 85 -30.60 -14.55 -1.73
CA SER A 85 -30.70 -16.00 -1.47
C SER A 85 -29.36 -16.51 -0.95
N ALA A 86 -29.41 -17.50 -0.10
CA ALA A 86 -28.22 -18.14 0.44
C ALA A 86 -28.34 -19.66 0.35
N GLU A 87 -27.24 -20.32 0.06
CA GLU A 87 -27.14 -21.78 0.00
C GLU A 87 -25.82 -22.24 0.65
N PHE A 88 -25.87 -23.45 1.19
CA PHE A 88 -24.67 -24.12 1.69
C PHE A 88 -24.73 -25.59 1.32
N PRO A 89 -24.17 -26.00 0.15
CA PRO A 89 -24.26 -27.39 -0.34
C PRO A 89 -23.47 -28.34 0.58
N LYS A 90 -23.74 -29.65 0.44
CA LYS A 90 -23.03 -30.71 1.18
C LYS A 90 -21.54 -30.61 0.99
N GLU A 91 -21.13 -30.35 -0.24
CA GLU A 91 -19.73 -30.15 -0.64
C GLU A 91 -19.56 -28.75 -1.27
N GLY A 92 -18.52 -28.05 -0.89
CA GLY A 92 -18.21 -26.74 -1.41
C GLY A 92 -18.52 -25.58 -0.46
N PRO A 93 -18.34 -24.35 -0.93
CA PRO A 93 -18.56 -23.12 -0.17
C PRO A 93 -20.05 -22.81 -0.02
N SER A 94 -20.39 -22.06 1.03
CA SER A 94 -21.67 -21.36 1.10
C SER A 94 -21.65 -20.18 0.12
N ILE A 95 -22.79 -19.91 -0.51
CA ILE A 95 -22.94 -18.84 -1.51
C ILE A 95 -24.08 -17.93 -1.09
N LEU A 96 -23.79 -16.64 -0.97
CA LEU A 96 -24.79 -15.58 -0.87
C LEU A 96 -24.93 -14.93 -2.25
N ARG A 97 -26.16 -14.93 -2.79
CA ARG A 97 -26.50 -14.34 -4.08
C ARG A 97 -27.39 -13.13 -3.89
N ILE A 98 -27.10 -12.07 -4.62
CA ILE A 98 -27.91 -10.86 -4.66
C ILE A 98 -28.28 -10.61 -6.12
N GLN A 99 -29.54 -10.78 -6.44
CA GLN A 99 -30.07 -10.55 -7.79
C GLN A 99 -30.40 -9.06 -7.97
N GLN A 100 -30.20 -8.54 -9.19
CA GLN A 100 -30.54 -7.16 -9.53
C GLN A 100 -30.05 -6.14 -8.47
N VAL A 101 -28.74 -6.15 -8.22
CA VAL A 101 -28.15 -5.29 -7.19
C VAL A 101 -28.53 -3.80 -7.36
N VAL A 102 -28.75 -3.12 -6.26
CA VAL A 102 -29.03 -1.68 -6.19
C VAL A 102 -27.96 -1.00 -5.32
N ARG A 103 -27.83 0.33 -5.41
CA ARG A 103 -26.82 1.08 -4.62
C ARG A 103 -26.87 0.78 -3.12
N GLY A 104 -28.06 0.59 -2.55
CA GLY A 104 -28.24 0.23 -1.14
C GLY A 104 -27.72 -1.14 -0.74
N ASP A 105 -27.29 -1.97 -1.69
CA ASP A 105 -26.62 -3.24 -1.42
C ASP A 105 -25.10 -3.09 -1.27
N SER A 106 -24.55 -1.92 -1.54
CA SER A 106 -23.14 -1.59 -1.29
C SER A 106 -22.86 -1.68 0.21
N ALA A 107 -22.05 -2.66 0.58
CA ALA A 107 -21.80 -3.01 1.99
C ALA A 107 -20.61 -3.96 2.12
N ALA A 108 -20.12 -4.13 3.34
CA ALA A 108 -19.28 -5.25 3.71
C ALA A 108 -20.14 -6.45 4.12
N TYR A 109 -19.88 -7.61 3.55
CA TYR A 109 -20.55 -8.87 3.87
C TYR A 109 -19.57 -9.80 4.57
N PHE A 110 -19.92 -10.22 5.78
CA PHE A 110 -19.10 -11.11 6.57
C PHE A 110 -19.75 -12.48 6.66
N CYS A 111 -18.92 -13.48 6.46
CA CYS A 111 -19.29 -14.86 6.71
C CYS A 111 -18.61 -15.33 8.00
N ALA A 112 -19.32 -16.12 8.77
CA ALA A 112 -18.76 -16.81 9.92
C ALA A 112 -19.11 -18.28 9.86
N SER A 113 -18.29 -19.15 10.49
CA SER A 113 -18.59 -20.57 10.61
C SER A 113 -18.36 -21.10 12.02
N SER A 114 -19.08 -22.15 12.39
CA SER A 114 -18.89 -22.86 13.64
C SER A 114 -18.93 -24.39 13.45
N PRO A 115 -18.27 -25.14 14.34
CA PRO A 115 -18.37 -26.60 14.34
C PRO A 115 -19.78 -27.04 14.71
N ARG A 116 -20.07 -28.32 14.46
CA ARG A 116 -21.30 -28.92 14.93
C ARG A 116 -21.35 -28.90 16.45
N THR A 117 -22.43 -28.37 17.03
CA THR A 117 -22.62 -28.27 18.47
C THR A 117 -22.60 -29.62 19.18
N GLY A 118 -21.55 -29.86 19.94
CA GLY A 118 -21.49 -30.81 21.02
C GLY A 118 -21.08 -30.03 22.28
N ARG A 119 -21.45 -30.52 23.46
CA ARG A 119 -21.33 -29.99 24.83
C ARG A 119 -20.23 -28.98 25.23
N GLY A 120 -19.87 -28.03 24.37
CA GLY A 120 -18.93 -26.95 24.68
C GLY A 120 -19.18 -25.80 23.74
N GLY A 121 -19.47 -24.62 24.27
CA GLY A 121 -19.95 -23.38 23.64
C GLY A 121 -19.59 -23.16 22.17
N ASN A 122 -20.52 -22.60 21.41
CA ASN A 122 -20.38 -22.31 19.99
C ASN A 122 -19.42 -21.14 19.74
N THR A 123 -18.12 -21.43 19.56
CA THR A 123 -17.20 -20.44 19.06
C THR A 123 -17.49 -20.21 17.56
N ILE A 124 -17.77 -18.96 17.20
CA ILE A 124 -18.00 -18.52 15.83
C ILE A 124 -16.72 -17.88 15.32
N TYR A 125 -16.24 -18.31 14.15
CA TYR A 125 -15.05 -17.79 13.49
C TYR A 125 -15.46 -17.00 12.27
N PHE A 126 -15.04 -15.72 12.22
CA PHE A 126 -15.36 -14.84 11.11
C PHE A 126 -14.31 -14.93 10.00
N GLY A 127 -14.76 -14.73 8.77
CA GLY A 127 -13.90 -14.45 7.63
C GLY A 127 -13.50 -12.96 7.60
N GLU A 128 -12.62 -12.63 6.67
CA GLU A 128 -12.09 -11.26 6.54
C GLU A 128 -13.09 -10.27 5.92
N GLY A 129 -14.18 -10.76 5.33
CA GLY A 129 -15.20 -9.94 4.68
C GLY A 129 -15.09 -9.91 3.16
N SER A 130 -16.20 -9.53 2.52
CA SER A 130 -16.34 -9.25 1.09
C SER A 130 -17.00 -7.89 0.92
N TRP A 131 -16.33 -6.95 0.25
CA TRP A 131 -16.82 -5.60 0.02
C TRP A 131 -17.48 -5.50 -1.35
N LEU A 132 -18.77 -5.23 -1.36
CA LEU A 132 -19.54 -5.00 -2.58
C LEU A 132 -19.75 -3.49 -2.78
N THR A 133 -19.38 -2.99 -3.96
CA THR A 133 -19.75 -1.65 -4.40
C THR A 133 -20.61 -1.75 -5.64
N VAL A 134 -21.80 -1.14 -5.58
CA VAL A 134 -22.75 -1.07 -6.69
C VAL A 134 -22.71 0.32 -7.29
N VAL A 135 -22.38 0.39 -8.59
CA VAL A 135 -22.30 1.63 -9.36
C VAL A 135 -23.43 1.72 -10.38
N GLU A 136 -23.84 2.92 -10.72
CA GLU A 136 -24.80 3.11 -11.82
C GLU A 136 -24.15 2.88 -13.19
N ASP A 137 -22.87 3.29 -13.32
CA ASP A 137 -22.10 3.20 -14.54
C ASP A 137 -20.67 2.70 -14.25
N LEU A 138 -20.25 1.64 -14.95
CA LEU A 138 -18.90 1.09 -14.85
C LEU A 138 -17.82 2.08 -15.33
N ASN A 139 -18.20 3.08 -16.13
CA ASN A 139 -17.29 4.14 -16.58
C ASN A 139 -16.73 5.01 -15.44
N LYS A 140 -17.34 4.94 -14.26
CA LYS A 140 -16.87 5.61 -13.04
C LYS A 140 -15.77 4.86 -12.31
N VAL A 141 -15.46 3.64 -12.73
CA VAL A 141 -14.38 2.84 -12.14
C VAL A 141 -13.04 3.31 -12.70
N PHE A 142 -12.09 3.65 -11.81
CA PHE A 142 -10.75 4.11 -12.16
C PHE A 142 -9.71 3.46 -11.27
N PRO A 143 -8.61 2.94 -11.83
CA PRO A 143 -7.48 2.47 -11.04
C PRO A 143 -6.72 3.66 -10.43
N PRO A 144 -5.91 3.46 -9.36
CA PRO A 144 -5.10 4.51 -8.78
C PRO A 144 -3.93 4.92 -9.69
N GLU A 145 -3.55 6.20 -9.60
CA GLU A 145 -2.22 6.66 -9.94
C GLU A 145 -1.37 6.63 -8.67
N VAL A 146 -0.17 6.07 -8.74
CA VAL A 146 0.70 5.88 -7.57
C VAL A 146 1.99 6.66 -7.76
N ALA A 147 2.37 7.43 -6.74
CA ALA A 147 3.63 8.17 -6.70
C ALA A 147 4.34 7.95 -5.37
N VAL A 148 5.67 7.88 -5.40
CA VAL A 148 6.53 7.86 -4.21
C VAL A 148 7.32 9.15 -4.14
N PHE A 149 7.26 9.81 -2.99
CA PHE A 149 8.01 11.01 -2.68
C PHE A 149 9.19 10.64 -1.79
N GLU A 150 10.37 11.08 -2.19
CA GLU A 150 11.60 10.85 -1.46
C GLU A 150 11.65 11.66 -0.15
N PRO A 151 12.42 11.20 0.85
CA PRO A 151 12.61 11.93 2.11
C PRO A 151 13.24 13.31 1.90
N SER A 152 12.84 14.27 2.73
CA SER A 152 13.46 15.60 2.69
C SER A 152 14.84 15.61 3.34
N GLU A 153 15.77 16.39 2.79
CA GLU A 153 17.11 16.57 3.35
C GLU A 153 17.05 17.18 4.76
N ALA A 154 16.09 18.06 5.03
CA ALA A 154 15.88 18.64 6.35
C ALA A 154 15.50 17.57 7.40
N GLU A 155 14.62 16.60 7.07
CA GLU A 155 14.33 15.50 7.98
C GLU A 155 15.58 14.67 8.26
N ILE A 156 16.32 14.31 7.21
CA ILE A 156 17.53 13.48 7.30
C ILE A 156 18.56 14.15 8.22
N SER A 157 18.84 15.44 8.02
CA SER A 157 19.85 16.18 8.79
C SER A 157 19.46 16.37 10.26
N HIS A 158 18.18 16.61 10.55
CA HIS A 158 17.71 16.93 11.90
C HIS A 158 17.39 15.70 12.74
N THR A 159 16.87 14.64 12.14
CA THR A 159 16.33 13.48 12.87
C THR A 159 17.09 12.18 12.67
N GLN A 160 18.03 12.14 11.73
CA GLN A 160 18.72 10.92 11.29
C GLN A 160 17.73 9.82 10.84
N LYS A 161 16.56 10.24 10.37
CA LYS A 161 15.50 9.39 9.80
C LYS A 161 15.18 9.86 8.37
N ALA A 162 14.58 8.97 7.64
CA ALA A 162 14.16 9.19 6.26
C ALA A 162 12.74 8.62 6.09
N THR A 163 11.78 9.48 5.74
CA THR A 163 10.39 9.09 5.54
C THR A 163 10.02 9.20 4.07
N LEU A 164 9.77 8.05 3.43
CA LEU A 164 9.19 7.99 2.10
C LEU A 164 7.67 8.11 2.23
N VAL A 165 7.05 8.87 1.34
CA VAL A 165 5.60 9.02 1.27
C VAL A 165 5.10 8.42 -0.04
N CYS A 166 4.13 7.50 0.06
CA CYS A 166 3.39 6.99 -1.08
C CYS A 166 2.02 7.64 -1.13
N LEU A 167 1.61 8.08 -2.31
CA LEU A 167 0.32 8.65 -2.56
C LEU A 167 -0.35 7.91 -3.72
N ALA A 168 -1.50 7.31 -3.44
CA ALA A 168 -2.40 6.75 -4.45
C ALA A 168 -3.58 7.70 -4.63
N THR A 169 -3.89 8.11 -5.86
CA THR A 169 -4.92 9.11 -6.18
C THR A 169 -5.82 8.69 -7.32
N GLY A 170 -6.98 9.31 -7.40
CA GLY A 170 -7.88 9.22 -8.55
C GLY A 170 -8.62 7.90 -8.71
N PHE A 171 -8.61 6.99 -7.73
CA PHE A 171 -9.23 5.69 -7.85
C PHE A 171 -10.68 5.66 -7.38
N PHE A 172 -11.45 4.77 -7.97
CA PHE A 172 -12.82 4.45 -7.59
C PHE A 172 -13.17 3.02 -8.03
N PRO A 173 -13.80 2.20 -7.16
CA PRO A 173 -14.16 2.47 -5.77
C PRO A 173 -12.95 2.44 -4.82
N ASP A 174 -13.19 2.59 -3.52
CA ASP A 174 -12.18 2.55 -2.45
C ASP A 174 -11.64 1.14 -2.13
N HIS A 175 -11.56 0.30 -3.15
CA HIS A 175 -11.11 -1.08 -3.08
C HIS A 175 -9.61 -1.19 -3.40
N VAL A 176 -8.77 -0.78 -2.46
CA VAL A 176 -7.30 -0.81 -2.59
C VAL A 176 -6.64 -1.41 -1.36
N GLU A 177 -5.50 -2.06 -1.58
CA GLU A 177 -4.60 -2.52 -0.52
C GLU A 177 -3.20 -2.03 -0.85
N LEU A 178 -2.62 -1.23 0.04
CA LEU A 178 -1.30 -0.64 -0.13
C LEU A 178 -0.29 -1.43 0.70
N SER A 179 0.85 -1.75 0.10
CA SER A 179 1.97 -2.42 0.75
C SER A 179 3.30 -1.79 0.35
N TRP A 180 4.27 -1.85 1.27
CA TRP A 180 5.63 -1.42 1.02
C TRP A 180 6.56 -2.62 0.87
N TRP A 181 7.44 -2.52 -0.11
CA TRP A 181 8.43 -3.55 -0.46
C TRP A 181 9.82 -2.94 -0.46
N VAL A 182 10.73 -3.56 0.27
CA VAL A 182 12.13 -3.14 0.33
C VAL A 182 13.01 -4.30 -0.10
N ASN A 183 13.82 -4.06 -1.12
CA ASN A 183 14.70 -5.08 -1.71
C ASN A 183 13.92 -6.38 -2.07
N GLY A 184 12.69 -6.24 -2.59
CA GLY A 184 11.82 -7.34 -3.01
C GLY A 184 11.10 -8.09 -1.89
N LYS A 185 11.16 -7.62 -0.64
CA LYS A 185 10.44 -8.19 0.50
C LYS A 185 9.44 -7.18 1.06
N GLU A 186 8.24 -7.65 1.36
CA GLU A 186 7.22 -6.84 2.03
C GLU A 186 7.69 -6.47 3.45
N VAL A 187 7.45 -5.22 3.83
CA VAL A 187 7.82 -4.68 5.14
C VAL A 187 6.59 -4.10 5.84
N HIS A 188 6.53 -4.31 7.16
CA HIS A 188 5.47 -3.79 8.01
C HIS A 188 6.01 -2.84 9.08
N SER A 189 7.28 -3.02 9.47
CA SER A 189 7.93 -2.15 10.45
C SER A 189 8.26 -0.80 9.83
N GLY A 190 7.91 0.28 10.53
CA GLY A 190 8.08 1.66 10.07
C GLY A 190 7.02 2.13 9.08
N VAL A 191 6.02 1.30 8.79
CA VAL A 191 4.90 1.64 7.89
C VAL A 191 3.77 2.27 8.69
N SER A 192 3.22 3.36 8.16
CA SER A 192 2.00 4.02 8.65
C SER A 192 1.13 4.41 7.46
N THR A 193 0.00 3.72 7.31
CA THR A 193 -0.98 3.95 6.24
C THR A 193 -2.24 4.56 6.83
N ASP A 194 -2.87 5.48 6.11
CA ASP A 194 -4.15 6.06 6.53
C ASP A 194 -5.19 4.95 6.69
N PRO A 195 -6.02 4.98 7.74
CA PRO A 195 -6.96 3.89 8.05
C PRO A 195 -8.05 3.72 6.98
N GLN A 196 -8.39 4.80 6.28
CA GLN A 196 -9.40 4.80 5.21
C GLN A 196 -8.98 5.76 4.10
N PRO A 197 -9.29 5.43 2.83
CA PRO A 197 -9.16 6.38 1.75
C PRO A 197 -10.04 7.62 1.96
N LEU A 198 -9.56 8.77 1.52
CA LEU A 198 -10.27 10.04 1.59
C LEU A 198 -10.89 10.37 0.23
N LYS A 199 -12.12 10.89 0.24
CA LYS A 199 -12.75 11.41 -0.99
C LYS A 199 -12.07 12.70 -1.43
N GLU A 200 -11.66 12.78 -2.69
CA GLU A 200 -11.10 14.00 -3.28
C GLU A 200 -12.13 15.13 -3.32
N GLN A 201 -13.41 14.80 -3.51
CA GLN A 201 -14.55 15.72 -3.51
C GLN A 201 -15.66 15.19 -2.59
N PRO A 202 -15.63 15.49 -1.27
CA PRO A 202 -16.55 14.91 -0.29
C PRO A 202 -18.04 15.13 -0.61
N ALA A 203 -18.38 16.21 -1.30
CA ALA A 203 -19.77 16.53 -1.67
C ALA A 203 -20.35 15.60 -2.75
N LEU A 204 -19.50 14.88 -3.50
CA LEU A 204 -19.94 13.97 -4.55
C LEU A 204 -20.04 12.53 -4.04
N ASN A 205 -21.17 11.89 -4.32
CA ASN A 205 -21.37 10.50 -3.94
C ASN A 205 -20.37 9.55 -4.62
N ASP A 206 -20.08 9.79 -5.91
CA ASP A 206 -19.15 8.98 -6.72
C ASP A 206 -17.79 9.71 -6.87
N SER A 207 -17.33 10.39 -5.81
CA SER A 207 -16.01 11.00 -5.76
C SER A 207 -14.93 9.95 -5.87
N ARG A 208 -13.85 10.28 -6.55
CA ARG A 208 -12.60 9.51 -6.49
C ARG A 208 -11.99 9.61 -5.11
N TYR A 209 -11.09 8.68 -4.83
CA TYR A 209 -10.43 8.57 -3.55
C TYR A 209 -8.92 8.76 -3.69
N CYS A 210 -8.30 9.18 -2.59
CA CYS A 210 -6.87 9.17 -2.39
C CYS A 210 -6.52 8.45 -1.09
N LEU A 211 -5.31 7.88 -1.04
CA LEU A 211 -4.78 7.17 0.12
C LEU A 211 -3.30 7.49 0.24
N SER A 212 -2.83 7.82 1.45
CA SER A 212 -1.41 8.03 1.70
C SER A 212 -0.85 7.01 2.69
N SER A 213 0.43 6.71 2.50
CA SER A 213 1.20 5.82 3.38
C SER A 213 2.63 6.34 3.53
N ARG A 214 3.24 6.09 4.69
CA ARG A 214 4.60 6.51 5.03
C ARG A 214 5.40 5.28 5.40
N LEU A 215 6.63 5.23 4.88
CA LEU A 215 7.64 4.27 5.29
C LEU A 215 8.81 5.04 5.89
N ARG A 216 9.08 4.85 7.18
CA ARG A 216 10.17 5.50 7.90
C ARG A 216 11.32 4.53 8.13
N VAL A 217 12.50 4.89 7.64
CA VAL A 217 13.73 4.13 7.78
C VAL A 217 14.84 5.00 8.41
N SER A 218 16.02 4.42 8.70
CA SER A 218 17.17 5.23 9.11
C SER A 218 17.74 6.01 7.92
N ALA A 219 18.33 7.18 8.18
CA ALA A 219 19.01 7.96 7.16
C ALA A 219 20.09 7.16 6.44
N THR A 220 20.89 6.40 7.18
CA THR A 220 21.96 5.56 6.61
C THR A 220 21.42 4.45 5.68
N PHE A 221 20.24 3.92 5.97
CA PHE A 221 19.60 2.93 5.11
C PHE A 221 19.08 3.57 3.82
N TRP A 222 18.46 4.76 3.90
CA TRP A 222 18.03 5.53 2.74
C TRP A 222 19.23 5.96 1.87
N GLN A 223 20.32 6.41 2.48
CA GLN A 223 21.52 6.87 1.78
C GLN A 223 22.31 5.77 1.05
N ASN A 224 21.94 4.52 1.22
CA ASN A 224 22.54 3.42 0.47
C ASN A 224 21.85 3.24 -0.90
N PRO A 225 22.50 3.56 -2.03
CA PRO A 225 21.91 3.49 -3.36
C PRO A 225 21.59 2.06 -3.84
N ARG A 226 21.98 1.03 -3.08
CA ARG A 226 21.63 -0.36 -3.36
C ARG A 226 20.26 -0.74 -2.83
N ASN A 227 19.67 0.09 -1.97
CA ASN A 227 18.35 -0.17 -1.43
C ASN A 227 17.26 0.30 -2.39
N HIS A 228 16.37 -0.59 -2.69
CA HIS A 228 15.22 -0.38 -3.56
C HIS A 228 13.94 -0.36 -2.74
N PHE A 229 13.14 0.68 -2.93
CA PHE A 229 11.86 0.90 -2.24
C PHE A 229 10.74 0.91 -3.27
N ARG A 230 9.69 0.15 -3.03
CA ARG A 230 8.50 0.11 -3.89
C ARG A 230 7.25 0.23 -3.04
N CYS A 231 6.41 1.20 -3.38
CA CYS A 231 5.03 1.27 -2.94
C CYS A 231 4.16 0.53 -3.95
N GLN A 232 3.40 -0.45 -3.51
CA GLN A 232 2.53 -1.26 -4.33
C GLN A 232 1.09 -1.12 -3.86
N VAL A 233 0.20 -0.81 -4.79
CA VAL A 233 -1.23 -0.69 -4.54
C VAL A 233 -1.96 -1.75 -5.37
N GLN A 234 -2.55 -2.72 -4.68
CA GLN A 234 -3.49 -3.66 -5.28
C GLN A 234 -4.82 -2.94 -5.43
N PHE A 235 -5.31 -2.82 -6.64
CA PHE A 235 -6.64 -2.29 -6.97
C PHE A 235 -7.56 -3.44 -7.37
N TYR A 236 -8.76 -3.43 -6.83
CA TYR A 236 -9.82 -4.37 -7.17
C TYR A 236 -10.90 -3.65 -7.99
N GLY A 237 -10.82 -3.83 -9.30
CA GLY A 237 -11.70 -3.22 -10.29
C GLY A 237 -12.66 -4.22 -10.92
N LEU A 238 -12.85 -4.07 -12.22
CA LEU A 238 -13.74 -4.91 -13.02
C LEU A 238 -13.14 -6.30 -13.25
N SER A 239 -14.01 -7.27 -13.49
CA SER A 239 -13.60 -8.60 -13.93
C SER A 239 -13.36 -8.61 -15.45
N GLU A 240 -12.68 -9.64 -15.95
CA GLU A 240 -12.46 -9.82 -17.38
C GLU A 240 -13.76 -9.95 -18.17
N ASN A 241 -14.80 -10.52 -17.54
CA ASN A 241 -16.11 -10.78 -18.16
C ASN A 241 -17.05 -9.55 -18.19
N ASP A 242 -16.69 -8.44 -17.53
CA ASP A 242 -17.49 -7.22 -17.59
C ASP A 242 -17.34 -6.57 -18.96
N GLU A 243 -18.42 -6.11 -19.56
CA GLU A 243 -18.41 -5.40 -20.84
C GLU A 243 -17.74 -4.03 -20.69
N TRP A 244 -16.92 -3.68 -21.68
CA TRP A 244 -16.21 -2.40 -21.71
C TRP A 244 -16.18 -1.83 -23.11
N THR A 245 -16.68 -0.60 -23.29
CA THR A 245 -16.85 0.04 -24.61
C THR A 245 -16.15 1.42 -24.70
N GLN A 246 -15.36 1.80 -23.69
CA GLN A 246 -14.68 3.09 -23.66
C GLN A 246 -13.31 3.03 -24.34
N ASP A 247 -12.82 4.16 -24.85
CA ASP A 247 -11.51 4.26 -25.51
C ASP A 247 -10.34 4.09 -24.53
N ARG A 248 -10.53 4.42 -23.24
CA ARG A 248 -9.50 4.17 -22.20
C ARG A 248 -9.39 2.71 -21.84
N ALA A 249 -8.26 2.29 -21.30
CA ALA A 249 -8.04 0.93 -20.83
C ALA A 249 -9.12 0.53 -19.79
N LYS A 250 -9.58 -0.72 -19.89
CA LYS A 250 -10.53 -1.30 -18.94
C LYS A 250 -9.91 -1.31 -17.54
N PRO A 251 -10.57 -0.76 -16.52
CA PRO A 251 -10.06 -0.69 -15.15
C PRO A 251 -10.26 -2.02 -14.43
N VAL A 252 -9.53 -3.02 -14.85
CA VAL A 252 -9.54 -4.37 -14.25
C VAL A 252 -8.82 -4.39 -12.91
N THR A 253 -9.02 -5.45 -12.14
CA THR A 253 -8.21 -5.74 -10.96
C THR A 253 -6.74 -5.82 -11.35
N GLN A 254 -5.89 -4.99 -10.74
CA GLN A 254 -4.50 -4.82 -11.14
C GLN A 254 -3.64 -4.29 -9.99
N ILE A 255 -2.33 -4.42 -10.14
CA ILE A 255 -1.34 -3.83 -9.26
C ILE A 255 -0.74 -2.60 -9.96
N VAL A 256 -0.72 -1.48 -9.25
CA VAL A 256 -0.02 -0.25 -9.67
C VAL A 256 1.05 0.04 -8.64
N SER A 257 2.25 0.35 -9.08
CA SER A 257 3.37 0.61 -8.18
C SER A 257 4.20 1.81 -8.60
N ALA A 258 4.86 2.43 -7.62
CA ALA A 258 5.89 3.43 -7.81
C ALA A 258 7.13 3.04 -7.00
N GLU A 259 8.29 3.40 -7.51
CA GLU A 259 9.58 2.96 -6.97
C GLU A 259 10.49 4.15 -6.68
N ALA A 260 11.38 3.96 -5.72
CA ALA A 260 12.47 4.88 -5.41
C ALA A 260 13.72 4.07 -5.04
N TRP A 261 14.88 4.63 -5.37
CA TRP A 261 16.17 4.07 -4.99
C TRP A 261 16.80 4.94 -3.92
N GLY A 262 17.50 4.33 -3.00
CA GLY A 262 18.31 5.05 -2.04
C GLY A 262 19.25 6.03 -2.75
N ARG A 263 19.46 7.19 -2.15
CA ARG A 263 20.29 8.24 -2.70
C ARG A 263 21.48 8.48 -1.77
N ALA A 264 22.71 8.24 -2.30
CA ALA A 264 23.92 8.62 -1.58
C ALA A 264 23.92 10.13 -1.35
N ASP A 265 24.27 10.54 -0.14
CA ASP A 265 24.52 11.94 0.16
C ASP A 265 25.80 12.34 -0.59
N CYS A 266 25.64 12.98 -1.74
CA CYS A 266 26.74 13.50 -2.53
C CYS A 266 27.30 14.77 -1.88
N GLY A 267 27.59 14.79 -0.59
CA GLY A 267 28.37 15.79 0.17
C GLY A 267 28.38 17.29 -0.28
N PHE A 268 27.69 17.60 -1.37
CA PHE A 268 27.54 18.94 -1.92
C PHE A 268 26.19 19.54 -1.49
N THR A 269 26.00 19.69 -0.17
CA THR A 269 24.94 20.57 0.30
C THR A 269 25.33 22.02 -0.07
N SER A 270 24.34 22.86 -0.34
CA SER A 270 24.56 24.30 -0.59
C SER A 270 25.42 24.97 0.50
N VAL A 271 25.36 24.43 1.71
CA VAL A 271 26.20 24.87 2.86
C VAL A 271 27.66 24.47 2.66
N SER A 272 27.99 23.27 2.21
CA SER A 272 29.39 22.87 1.96
C SER A 272 29.99 23.58 0.74
N TYR A 273 29.17 23.89 -0.26
CA TYR A 273 29.56 24.71 -1.40
C TYR A 273 29.90 26.16 -0.93
N GLN A 274 29.04 26.77 -0.12
CA GLN A 274 29.28 28.09 0.43
C GLN A 274 30.53 28.13 1.31
N GLN A 275 30.78 27.14 2.17
CA GLN A 275 32.00 27.05 2.97
C GLN A 275 33.23 26.82 2.09
N GLY A 276 33.16 26.01 1.05
CA GLY A 276 34.25 25.78 0.12
C GLY A 276 34.61 27.05 -0.66
N VAL A 277 33.61 27.78 -1.15
CA VAL A 277 33.81 29.06 -1.85
C VAL A 277 34.38 30.12 -0.91
N LEU A 278 33.88 30.22 0.33
CA LEU A 278 34.39 31.18 1.31
C LEU A 278 35.84 30.88 1.67
N SER A 279 36.24 29.65 1.84
CA SER A 279 37.59 29.23 2.11
C SER A 279 38.54 29.53 0.92
N ALA A 280 38.07 29.30 -0.30
CA ALA A 280 38.84 29.59 -1.51
C ALA A 280 39.03 31.10 -1.73
N THR A 281 38.02 31.93 -1.47
CA THR A 281 38.12 33.39 -1.57
C THR A 281 39.09 33.97 -0.55
N ILE A 282 39.05 33.54 0.71
CA ILE A 282 39.98 33.95 1.76
C ILE A 282 41.42 33.55 1.40
N LEU A 283 41.64 32.34 0.91
CA LEU A 283 42.95 31.88 0.48
C LEU A 283 43.49 32.73 -0.69
N TYR A 284 42.64 33.08 -1.65
CA TYR A 284 42.98 33.91 -2.80
C TYR A 284 43.35 35.34 -2.35
N GLU A 285 42.61 35.96 -1.44
CA GLU A 285 42.92 37.29 -0.89
C GLU A 285 44.27 37.32 -0.13
N ILE A 286 44.58 36.29 0.66
CA ILE A 286 45.88 36.14 1.34
C ILE A 286 47.02 36.02 0.34
N LEU A 287 46.85 35.25 -0.74
CA LEU A 287 47.86 35.11 -1.79
C LEU A 287 48.07 36.41 -2.55
N LEU A 288 46.99 37.13 -2.89
CA LEU A 288 47.05 38.42 -3.56
C LEU A 288 47.74 39.45 -2.69
N GLY A 289 47.43 39.51 -1.40
CA GLY A 289 48.09 40.39 -0.43
C GLY A 289 49.58 40.13 -0.31
N LYS A 290 50.01 38.86 -0.28
CA LYS A 290 51.45 38.52 -0.28
C LYS A 290 52.12 38.91 -1.59
N ALA A 291 51.49 38.70 -2.75
CA ALA A 291 52.05 39.06 -4.05
C ALA A 291 52.23 40.60 -4.18
N THR A 292 51.27 41.40 -3.72
CA THR A 292 51.32 42.84 -3.74
C THR A 292 52.47 43.38 -2.79
N LEU A 293 52.54 42.79 -1.60
CA LEU A 293 53.64 43.16 -0.64
C LEU A 293 55.03 42.84 -1.25
N TYR A 294 55.16 41.70 -1.87
CA TYR A 294 56.39 41.28 -2.55
C TYR A 294 56.76 42.24 -3.70
N ALA A 295 55.80 42.64 -4.50
CA ALA A 295 56.00 43.59 -5.61
C ALA A 295 56.41 44.93 -5.12
N VAL A 296 55.86 45.46 -4.01
CA VAL A 296 56.27 46.74 -3.37
C VAL A 296 57.67 46.64 -2.85
N LEU A 297 58.05 45.57 -2.16
CA LEU A 297 59.42 45.39 -1.63
C LEU A 297 60.49 45.35 -2.73
N VAL A 298 60.23 44.59 -3.82
CA VAL A 298 61.11 44.50 -4.97
C VAL A 298 61.25 45.86 -5.66
N SER A 299 60.15 46.59 -5.84
CA SER A 299 60.15 47.95 -6.40
C SER A 299 60.98 48.94 -5.55
N ALA A 300 60.83 48.87 -4.23
CA ALA A 300 61.61 49.68 -3.32
C ALA A 300 63.12 49.38 -3.38
N LEU A 301 63.47 48.06 -3.47
CA LEU A 301 64.91 47.67 -3.62
C LEU A 301 65.48 48.13 -4.94
N VAL A 302 64.76 48.05 -6.03
CA VAL A 302 65.17 48.52 -7.36
C VAL A 302 65.36 50.03 -7.33
N LEU A 303 64.46 50.80 -6.73
CA LEU A 303 64.58 52.24 -6.58
C LEU A 303 65.81 52.62 -5.73
N MET A 304 66.04 51.96 -4.61
CA MET A 304 67.24 52.18 -3.79
C MET A 304 68.51 51.84 -4.55
N ALA A 305 68.54 50.81 -5.35
CA ALA A 305 69.70 50.46 -6.18
C ALA A 305 69.97 51.51 -7.27
N MET A 306 68.89 52.06 -7.87
CA MET A 306 68.99 53.10 -8.88
C MET A 306 69.46 54.43 -8.30
N VAL A 307 69.07 54.81 -7.09
CA VAL A 307 69.54 56.00 -6.39
C VAL A 307 71.03 55.87 -6.07
N LYS A 308 71.44 54.71 -5.51
CA LYS A 308 72.83 54.41 -5.22
C LYS A 308 73.78 54.46 -6.44
N ARG A 309 73.21 54.24 -7.64
CA ARG A 309 73.94 54.28 -8.90
C ARG A 309 74.14 55.71 -9.47
N LYS A 310 73.36 56.69 -8.98
CA LYS A 310 73.50 58.12 -9.35
C LYS A 310 74.49 58.90 -8.50
N ASP A 311 74.95 58.36 -7.37
CA ASP A 311 75.88 58.96 -6.44
C ASP A 311 77.34 58.48 -6.64
N PHE A 312 77.66 57.86 -7.79
CA PHE A 312 79.00 57.50 -8.23
C PHE A 312 79.32 58.21 -9.58
#